data_fad9d7210696417886312378ceca3ab4
#
_entry.id   fad9d7210696417886312378ceca3ab4
#
_cell.length_a   1.000
_cell.length_b   1.000
_cell.length_c   1.000
_cell.angle_alpha   90.00
_cell.angle_beta   90.00
_cell.angle_gamma   90.00
#
_symmetry.space_group_name_H-M   'P 1'
#
loop_
_entity.id
_entity.type
_entity.pdbx_description
1 polymer ?
#
loop_
_entity_poly.entity_id
_entity_poly.type
_entity_poly.pdbx_seq_one_letter_code
_entity_poly.pdbx_strand_id
1 'polypeptide(L)'
;KLLAAFQREKKVQNFRDLFTSILILLAASVMGYFFNSLGFANANIMTVFVFAVQLIAVLTNHRTYSMIAAVLSVLIFNFLFTTPRYTFHAYGEGYPVTFLIMFGIAFLTGTLALKLKNQAKQSEMVAFRTKILFDTNQILQCARGREEIISKTGQQLRKLLGRNVIFYSVKDHELEKSKVFMMEDREWSEQQKLKKEKYVAEWVLKHRKRA
;
A
#
# COMPACT_ATOMS: atom_id res chain seq x y z
N LYS A 1 12.57 15.05 11.27
CA LYS A 1 12.52 15.34 9.81
C LYS A 1 11.81 14.21 9.04
N LEU A 2 12.14 12.92 9.28
CA LEU A 2 11.51 11.76 8.61
C LEU A 2 9.99 11.66 8.87
N LEU A 3 9.52 11.89 10.09
CA LEU A 3 8.10 11.89 10.45
C LEU A 3 7.31 13.00 9.72
N ALA A 4 7.92 14.18 9.57
CA ALA A 4 7.32 15.30 8.85
C ALA A 4 7.24 15.04 7.33
N ALA A 5 8.24 14.39 6.75
CA ALA A 5 8.22 13.99 5.35
C ALA A 5 7.12 12.95 5.08
N PHE A 6 7.00 11.92 5.94
CA PHE A 6 5.97 10.89 5.85
C PHE A 6 4.55 11.46 6.00
N GLN A 7 4.36 12.40 6.92
CA GLN A 7 3.09 13.13 7.10
C GLN A 7 2.73 13.97 5.86
N ARG A 8 3.73 14.58 5.23
CA ARG A 8 3.56 15.41 4.03
C ARG A 8 3.17 14.57 2.83
N GLU A 9 3.81 13.43 2.62
CA GLU A 9 3.45 12.49 1.54
C GLU A 9 2.02 11.97 1.71
N LYS A 10 1.64 11.57 2.91
CA LYS A 10 0.27 11.11 3.21
C LYS A 10 -0.77 12.19 2.95
N LYS A 11 -0.47 13.45 3.26
CA LYS A 11 -1.37 14.60 3.02
C LYS A 11 -1.53 14.90 1.53
N VAL A 12 -0.45 14.82 0.76
CA VAL A 12 -0.48 15.01 -0.71
C VAL A 12 -1.27 13.89 -1.37
N GLN A 13 -1.11 12.66 -0.92
CA GLN A 13 -1.84 11.50 -1.44
C GLN A 13 -3.34 11.58 -1.15
N ASN A 14 -3.72 11.97 0.06
CA ASN A 14 -5.12 12.20 0.43
C ASN A 14 -5.76 13.32 -0.42
N PHE A 15 -5.05 14.40 -0.66
CA PHE A 15 -5.53 15.49 -1.50
C PHE A 15 -5.73 15.05 -2.94
N ARG A 16 -4.80 14.26 -3.49
CA ARG A 16 -4.93 13.69 -4.84
C ARG A 16 -6.12 12.76 -4.95
N ASP A 17 -6.32 11.87 -3.97
CA ASP A 17 -7.43 10.93 -3.95
C ASP A 17 -8.78 11.66 -3.88
N LEU A 18 -8.88 12.72 -3.06
CA LEU A 18 -10.07 13.57 -2.98
C LEU A 18 -10.34 14.29 -4.31
N PHE A 19 -9.33 14.92 -4.90
CA PHE A 19 -9.45 15.64 -6.16
C PHE A 19 -9.88 14.71 -7.30
N THR A 20 -9.27 13.51 -7.39
CA THR A 20 -9.64 12.49 -8.37
C THR A 20 -11.10 12.04 -8.20
N SER A 21 -11.55 11.85 -6.96
CA SER A 21 -12.94 11.46 -6.69
C SER A 21 -13.94 12.54 -7.13
N ILE A 22 -13.65 13.79 -6.83
CA ILE A 22 -14.50 14.92 -7.24
C ILE A 22 -14.54 15.04 -8.77
N LEU A 23 -13.41 14.94 -9.42
CA LEU A 23 -13.30 15.04 -10.88
C LEU A 23 -14.11 13.95 -11.58
N ILE A 24 -14.04 12.72 -11.10
CA ILE A 24 -14.78 11.57 -11.67
C ILE A 24 -16.29 11.74 -11.46
N LEU A 25 -16.75 12.15 -10.26
CA LEU A 25 -18.16 12.40 -10.01
C LEU A 25 -18.71 13.56 -10.86
N LEU A 26 -17.90 14.59 -11.08
CA LEU A 26 -18.27 15.70 -11.94
C LEU A 26 -18.37 15.27 -13.39
N ALA A 27 -17.43 14.49 -13.90
CA ALA A 27 -17.47 13.90 -15.23
C ALA A 27 -18.71 12.99 -15.42
N ALA A 28 -19.02 12.16 -14.42
CA ALA A 28 -20.22 11.33 -14.42
C ALA A 28 -21.51 12.16 -14.46
N SER A 29 -21.56 13.27 -13.73
CA SER A 29 -22.71 14.19 -13.73
C SER A 29 -22.90 14.87 -15.09
N VAL A 30 -21.82 15.32 -15.72
CA VAL A 30 -21.87 15.90 -17.08
C VAL A 30 -22.33 14.87 -18.10
N MET A 31 -21.78 13.63 -18.02
CA MET A 31 -22.17 12.54 -18.90
C MET A 31 -23.62 12.12 -18.69
N GLY A 32 -24.08 12.09 -17.44
CA GLY A 32 -25.48 11.85 -17.09
C GLY A 32 -26.43 12.92 -17.65
N TYR A 33 -26.04 14.19 -17.56
CA TYR A 33 -26.78 15.31 -18.15
C TYR A 33 -26.88 15.18 -19.67
N PHE A 34 -25.79 14.82 -20.33
CA PHE A 34 -25.75 14.57 -21.77
C PHE A 34 -26.69 13.42 -22.17
N PHE A 35 -26.65 12.29 -21.45
CA PHE A 35 -27.57 11.17 -21.70
C PHE A 35 -29.01 11.53 -21.46
N ASN A 36 -29.31 12.32 -20.44
CA ASN A 36 -30.63 12.81 -20.18
C ASN A 36 -31.13 13.74 -21.30
N SER A 37 -30.29 14.59 -21.90
CA SER A 37 -30.66 15.45 -23.05
C SER A 37 -30.94 14.67 -24.33
N LEU A 38 -30.32 13.49 -24.48
CA LEU A 38 -30.58 12.56 -25.58
C LEU A 38 -31.80 11.66 -25.35
N GLY A 39 -32.50 11.80 -24.22
CA GLY A 39 -33.69 11.00 -23.90
C GLY A 39 -33.39 9.57 -23.42
N PHE A 40 -32.17 9.27 -22.99
CA PHE A 40 -31.86 7.96 -22.42
C PHE A 40 -32.60 7.71 -21.10
N ALA A 41 -32.94 6.44 -20.85
CA ALA A 41 -33.61 6.03 -19.63
C ALA A 41 -32.75 6.30 -18.39
N ASN A 42 -33.38 6.63 -17.26
CA ASN A 42 -32.71 6.88 -15.99
C ASN A 42 -31.79 5.72 -15.55
N ALA A 43 -32.11 4.47 -15.92
CA ALA A 43 -31.28 3.30 -15.65
C ALA A 43 -29.89 3.41 -16.29
N ASN A 44 -29.79 3.95 -17.52
CA ASN A 44 -28.51 4.14 -18.20
C ASN A 44 -27.65 5.21 -17.50
N ILE A 45 -28.28 6.29 -17.06
CA ILE A 45 -27.62 7.35 -16.31
C ILE A 45 -27.10 6.79 -14.97
N MET A 46 -27.91 5.99 -14.30
CA MET A 46 -27.51 5.32 -13.05
C MET A 46 -26.26 4.44 -13.23
N THR A 47 -26.18 3.69 -14.35
CA THR A 47 -25.04 2.84 -14.67
C THR A 47 -23.75 3.66 -14.78
N VAL A 48 -23.80 4.89 -15.31
CA VAL A 48 -22.66 5.81 -15.35
C VAL A 48 -22.15 6.14 -13.95
N PHE A 49 -23.06 6.42 -13.01
CA PHE A 49 -22.68 6.69 -11.62
C PHE A 49 -22.10 5.47 -10.91
N VAL A 50 -22.67 4.27 -11.15
CA VAL A 50 -22.10 3.02 -10.62
C VAL A 50 -20.68 2.83 -11.15
N PHE A 51 -20.46 3.04 -12.45
CA PHE A 51 -19.14 2.94 -13.06
C PHE A 51 -18.15 3.97 -12.50
N ALA A 52 -18.61 5.21 -12.29
CA ALA A 52 -17.79 6.26 -11.69
C ALA A 52 -17.32 5.88 -10.29
N VAL A 53 -18.20 5.33 -9.45
CA VAL A 53 -17.81 4.86 -8.10
C VAL A 53 -16.82 3.71 -8.17
N GLN A 54 -16.96 2.79 -9.14
CA GLN A 54 -15.98 1.71 -9.35
C GLN A 54 -14.62 2.25 -9.75
N LEU A 55 -14.59 3.24 -10.66
CA LEU A 55 -13.33 3.92 -11.03
C LEU A 55 -12.66 4.59 -9.81
N ILE A 56 -13.44 5.29 -8.99
CA ILE A 56 -12.92 5.88 -7.75
C ILE A 56 -12.33 4.81 -6.84
N ALA A 57 -13.02 3.68 -6.66
CA ALA A 57 -12.54 2.58 -5.83
C ALA A 57 -11.21 1.99 -6.33
N VAL A 58 -11.01 1.94 -7.65
CA VAL A 58 -9.76 1.43 -8.26
C VAL A 58 -8.64 2.46 -8.18
N LEU A 59 -8.92 3.75 -8.42
CA LEU A 59 -7.90 4.80 -8.52
C LEU A 59 -7.47 5.35 -7.16
N THR A 60 -8.35 5.35 -6.15
CA THR A 60 -8.02 5.82 -4.81
C THR A 60 -7.35 4.75 -3.94
N ASN A 61 -6.55 5.17 -2.97
CA ASN A 61 -5.82 4.24 -2.11
C ASN A 61 -6.53 3.92 -0.79
N HIS A 62 -7.55 4.69 -0.43
CA HIS A 62 -8.30 4.48 0.81
C HIS A 62 -9.76 4.15 0.52
N ARG A 63 -10.26 3.11 1.17
CA ARG A 63 -11.65 2.66 1.06
C ARG A 63 -12.67 3.75 1.40
N THR A 64 -12.32 4.66 2.30
CA THR A 64 -13.21 5.75 2.73
C THR A 64 -13.64 6.65 1.58
N TYR A 65 -12.77 6.93 0.61
CA TYR A 65 -13.12 7.76 -0.55
C TYR A 65 -14.18 7.10 -1.44
N SER A 66 -14.07 5.80 -1.70
CA SER A 66 -15.07 5.09 -2.50
C SER A 66 -16.42 4.96 -1.79
N MET A 67 -16.42 4.81 -0.46
CA MET A 67 -17.66 4.78 0.31
C MET A 67 -18.37 6.14 0.32
N ILE A 68 -17.62 7.22 0.55
CA ILE A 68 -18.15 8.59 0.47
C ILE A 68 -18.65 8.90 -0.94
N ALA A 69 -17.87 8.53 -1.96
CA ALA A 69 -18.26 8.71 -3.35
C ALA A 69 -19.54 7.94 -3.72
N ALA A 70 -19.75 6.74 -3.15
CA ALA A 70 -20.96 5.97 -3.34
C ALA A 70 -22.19 6.71 -2.79
N VAL A 71 -22.09 7.24 -1.57
CA VAL A 71 -23.18 8.03 -0.97
C VAL A 71 -23.44 9.30 -1.78
N LEU A 72 -22.36 10.04 -2.13
CA LEU A 72 -22.49 11.26 -2.93
C LEU A 72 -23.07 10.99 -4.31
N SER A 73 -22.70 9.90 -4.98
CA SER A 73 -23.22 9.53 -6.30
C SER A 73 -24.74 9.28 -6.27
N VAL A 74 -25.22 8.61 -5.20
CA VAL A 74 -26.66 8.40 -4.99
C VAL A 74 -27.39 9.73 -4.79
N LEU A 75 -26.83 10.62 -3.95
CA LEU A 75 -27.43 11.95 -3.69
C LEU A 75 -27.44 12.81 -4.95
N ILE A 76 -26.35 12.85 -5.71
CA ILE A 76 -26.25 13.60 -6.96
C ILE A 76 -27.24 13.05 -8.00
N PHE A 77 -27.30 11.72 -8.16
CA PHE A 77 -28.24 11.09 -9.07
C PHE A 77 -29.69 11.42 -8.70
N ASN A 78 -30.04 11.28 -7.41
CA ASN A 78 -31.39 11.61 -6.95
C ASN A 78 -31.75 13.10 -7.21
N PHE A 79 -30.83 14.00 -6.88
CA PHE A 79 -31.09 15.45 -7.02
C PHE A 79 -31.20 15.90 -8.48
N LEU A 80 -30.36 15.38 -9.39
CA LEU A 80 -30.31 15.84 -10.77
C LEU A 80 -31.28 15.10 -11.72
N PHE A 81 -31.50 13.81 -11.50
CA PHE A 81 -32.15 12.94 -12.50
C PHE A 81 -33.46 12.30 -12.04
N THR A 82 -33.76 12.32 -10.73
CA THR A 82 -34.98 11.76 -10.20
C THR A 82 -36.11 12.81 -10.19
N THR A 83 -37.33 12.46 -10.60
CA THR A 83 -38.50 13.34 -10.53
C THR A 83 -39.16 13.27 -9.17
N PRO A 84 -39.52 14.42 -8.55
CA PRO A 84 -39.31 15.80 -9.00
C PRO A 84 -37.86 16.24 -8.90
N ARG A 85 -37.30 16.79 -9.99
CA ARG A 85 -35.89 17.21 -10.07
C ARG A 85 -35.57 18.33 -9.06
N TYR A 86 -34.29 18.40 -8.65
CA TYR A 86 -33.77 19.39 -7.68
C TYR A 86 -34.39 19.28 -6.29
N THR A 87 -34.93 18.11 -5.97
CA THR A 87 -35.43 17.78 -4.64
C THR A 87 -34.79 16.48 -4.17
N PHE A 88 -34.72 16.28 -2.85
CA PHE A 88 -34.26 15.01 -2.28
C PHE A 88 -35.42 14.02 -2.02
N HIS A 89 -36.60 14.31 -2.54
CA HIS A 89 -37.74 13.42 -2.42
C HIS A 89 -37.76 12.43 -3.57
N ALA A 90 -37.74 11.17 -3.27
CA ALA A 90 -37.86 10.07 -4.24
C ALA A 90 -39.21 9.38 -4.01
N TYR A 91 -40.22 9.78 -4.76
CA TYR A 91 -41.60 9.28 -4.61
C TYR A 91 -41.86 7.90 -5.27
N GLY A 92 -40.90 7.35 -6.01
CA GLY A 92 -41.06 6.03 -6.64
C GLY A 92 -40.71 4.88 -5.68
N GLU A 93 -41.60 3.88 -5.60
CA GLU A 93 -41.44 2.72 -4.71
C GLU A 93 -40.12 1.93 -4.95
N GLY A 94 -39.54 2.02 -6.15
CA GLY A 94 -38.30 1.33 -6.51
C GLY A 94 -36.99 2.05 -6.17
N TYR A 95 -37.01 3.35 -5.91
CA TYR A 95 -35.77 4.13 -5.69
C TYR A 95 -34.96 3.71 -4.47
N PRO A 96 -35.56 3.44 -3.29
CA PRO A 96 -34.80 3.00 -2.12
C PRO A 96 -34.06 1.69 -2.36
N VAL A 97 -34.68 0.75 -3.07
CA VAL A 97 -34.06 -0.54 -3.41
C VAL A 97 -32.88 -0.32 -4.36
N THR A 98 -33.04 0.53 -5.35
CA THR A 98 -31.98 0.86 -6.31
C THR A 98 -30.78 1.52 -5.63
N PHE A 99 -31.03 2.44 -4.69
CA PHE A 99 -29.97 3.08 -3.92
C PHE A 99 -29.22 2.09 -3.03
N LEU A 100 -29.93 1.15 -2.41
CA LEU A 100 -29.34 0.10 -1.61
C LEU A 100 -28.46 -0.83 -2.47
N ILE A 101 -28.93 -1.23 -3.65
CA ILE A 101 -28.17 -2.03 -4.60
C ILE A 101 -26.91 -1.27 -5.04
N MET A 102 -27.05 0.00 -5.43
CA MET A 102 -25.93 0.85 -5.87
C MET A 102 -24.86 0.99 -4.78
N PHE A 103 -25.29 1.22 -3.54
CA PHE A 103 -24.37 1.26 -2.39
C PHE A 103 -23.71 -0.10 -2.14
N GLY A 104 -24.45 -1.20 -2.23
CA GLY A 104 -23.93 -2.56 -2.09
C GLY A 104 -22.85 -2.88 -3.13
N ILE A 105 -23.10 -2.54 -4.40
CA ILE A 105 -22.13 -2.73 -5.48
C ILE A 105 -20.86 -1.90 -5.20
N ALA A 106 -21.00 -0.64 -4.83
CA ALA A 106 -19.88 0.24 -4.50
C ALA A 106 -19.04 -0.28 -3.34
N PHE A 107 -19.69 -0.77 -2.28
CA PHE A 107 -19.04 -1.36 -1.12
C PHE A 107 -18.26 -2.62 -1.48
N LEU A 108 -18.85 -3.54 -2.23
CA LEU A 108 -18.21 -4.77 -2.68
C LEU A 108 -17.02 -4.46 -3.58
N THR A 109 -17.19 -3.58 -4.56
CA THR A 109 -16.14 -3.20 -5.51
C THR A 109 -14.98 -2.52 -4.79
N GLY A 110 -15.25 -1.60 -3.87
CA GLY A 110 -14.21 -0.92 -3.06
C GLY A 110 -13.41 -1.90 -2.20
N THR A 111 -14.09 -2.88 -1.61
CA THR A 111 -13.43 -3.93 -0.80
C THR A 111 -12.55 -4.83 -1.67
N LEU A 112 -13.07 -5.24 -2.84
CA LEU A 112 -12.34 -6.10 -3.78
C LEU A 112 -11.12 -5.40 -4.37
N ALA A 113 -11.27 -4.13 -4.77
CA ALA A 113 -10.17 -3.32 -5.29
C ALA A 113 -9.01 -3.19 -4.31
N LEU A 114 -9.31 -2.93 -3.03
CA LEU A 114 -8.29 -2.89 -1.97
C LEU A 114 -7.61 -4.24 -1.74
N LYS A 115 -8.40 -5.32 -1.75
CA LYS A 115 -7.85 -6.68 -1.61
C LYS A 115 -6.88 -7.00 -2.74
N LEU A 116 -7.25 -6.69 -3.98
CA LEU A 116 -6.39 -6.90 -5.16
C LEU A 116 -5.11 -6.05 -5.08
N LYS A 117 -5.19 -4.78 -4.69
CA LYS A 117 -4.01 -3.92 -4.48
C LYS A 117 -3.06 -4.49 -3.43
N ASN A 118 -3.60 -4.98 -2.31
CA ASN A 118 -2.79 -5.57 -1.25
C ASN A 118 -2.13 -6.89 -1.71
N GLN A 119 -2.86 -7.73 -2.45
CA GLN A 119 -2.31 -8.94 -3.03
C GLN A 119 -1.19 -8.64 -4.03
N ALA A 120 -1.37 -7.63 -4.90
CA ALA A 120 -0.34 -7.21 -5.85
C ALA A 120 0.94 -6.76 -5.11
N LYS A 121 0.82 -5.93 -4.07
CA LYS A 121 1.97 -5.50 -3.24
C LYS A 121 2.66 -6.67 -2.54
N GLN A 122 1.88 -7.61 -2.01
CA GLN A 122 2.46 -8.81 -1.38
C GLN A 122 3.19 -9.68 -2.39
N SER A 123 2.62 -9.89 -3.59
CA SER A 123 3.24 -10.65 -4.67
C SER A 123 4.57 -10.01 -5.10
N GLU A 124 4.60 -8.70 -5.27
CA GLU A 124 5.82 -7.95 -5.59
C GLU A 124 6.90 -8.11 -4.52
N MET A 125 6.51 -8.03 -3.25
CA MET A 125 7.43 -8.21 -2.13
C MET A 125 7.97 -9.65 -2.04
N VAL A 126 7.13 -10.66 -2.29
CA VAL A 126 7.55 -12.07 -2.34
C VAL A 126 8.50 -12.30 -3.52
N ALA A 127 8.17 -11.79 -4.71
CA ALA A 127 9.03 -11.89 -5.89
C ALA A 127 10.41 -11.24 -5.65
N PHE A 128 10.43 -10.06 -5.02
CA PHE A 128 11.68 -9.38 -4.65
C PHE A 128 12.52 -10.22 -3.67
N ARG A 129 11.90 -10.77 -2.63
CA ARG A 129 12.60 -11.65 -1.66
C ARG A 129 13.14 -12.92 -2.32
N THR A 130 12.34 -13.55 -3.17
CA THR A 130 12.76 -14.76 -3.90
C THR A 130 13.92 -14.47 -4.82
N LYS A 131 13.90 -13.34 -5.54
CA LYS A 131 15.02 -12.90 -6.38
C LYS A 131 16.30 -12.71 -5.57
N ILE A 132 16.22 -12.02 -4.42
CA ILE A 132 17.40 -11.84 -3.57
C ILE A 132 17.94 -13.17 -3.05
N LEU A 133 17.07 -14.09 -2.65
CA LEU A 133 17.50 -15.43 -2.20
C LEU A 133 18.19 -16.20 -3.33
N PHE A 134 17.65 -16.13 -4.55
CA PHE A 134 18.26 -16.75 -5.72
C PHE A 134 19.63 -16.14 -6.03
N ASP A 135 19.72 -14.82 -6.11
CA ASP A 135 20.97 -14.09 -6.34
C ASP A 135 21.99 -14.40 -5.24
N THR A 136 21.54 -14.52 -3.98
CA THR A 136 22.40 -14.89 -2.86
C THR A 136 22.96 -16.29 -3.00
N ASN A 137 22.12 -17.26 -3.36
CA ASN A 137 22.57 -18.64 -3.60
C ASN A 137 23.59 -18.71 -4.73
N GLN A 138 23.36 -18.03 -5.83
CA GLN A 138 24.27 -17.99 -6.95
C GLN A 138 25.64 -17.38 -6.56
N ILE A 139 25.60 -16.26 -5.80
CA ILE A 139 26.81 -15.60 -5.32
C ILE A 139 27.59 -16.51 -4.34
N LEU A 140 26.89 -17.23 -3.46
CA LEU A 140 27.52 -18.13 -2.49
C LEU A 140 28.12 -19.37 -3.14
N GLN A 141 27.50 -19.89 -4.20
CA GLN A 141 28.06 -21.02 -4.96
C GLN A 141 29.39 -20.68 -5.65
N CYS A 142 29.57 -19.42 -6.05
CA CYS A 142 30.80 -18.94 -6.68
C CYS A 142 31.86 -18.48 -5.67
N ALA A 143 31.56 -18.41 -4.37
CA ALA A 143 32.50 -17.91 -3.36
C ALA A 143 33.56 -18.96 -3.00
N ARG A 144 34.82 -18.55 -3.11
CA ARG A 144 35.97 -19.35 -2.75
C ARG A 144 36.59 -18.82 -1.47
N GLY A 145 36.31 -19.52 -0.36
CA GLY A 145 36.90 -19.21 0.95
C GLY A 145 35.93 -18.52 1.94
N ARG A 146 36.25 -18.69 3.23
CA ARG A 146 35.43 -18.25 4.38
C ARG A 146 35.18 -16.73 4.37
N GLU A 147 36.21 -15.95 4.10
CA GLU A 147 36.13 -14.48 4.11
C GLU A 147 35.21 -13.92 3.01
N GLU A 148 35.25 -14.51 1.83
CA GLU A 148 34.42 -14.12 0.71
C GLU A 148 32.95 -14.46 0.98
N ILE A 149 32.67 -15.64 1.57
CA ILE A 149 31.34 -16.06 1.97
C ILE A 149 30.76 -15.07 2.99
N ILE A 150 31.51 -14.72 4.04
CA ILE A 150 31.09 -13.77 5.07
C ILE A 150 30.81 -12.39 4.46
N SER A 151 31.70 -11.92 3.57
CA SER A 151 31.55 -10.62 2.92
C SER A 151 30.29 -10.56 2.04
N LYS A 152 30.10 -11.55 1.18
CA LYS A 152 28.95 -11.63 0.28
C LYS A 152 27.65 -11.83 1.06
N THR A 153 27.63 -12.70 2.06
CA THR A 153 26.46 -12.92 2.94
C THR A 153 26.09 -11.66 3.71
N GLY A 154 27.07 -10.97 4.28
CA GLY A 154 26.84 -9.73 5.02
C GLY A 154 26.25 -8.62 4.16
N GLN A 155 26.75 -8.45 2.94
CA GLN A 155 26.19 -7.49 1.97
C GLN A 155 24.75 -7.84 1.56
N GLN A 156 24.44 -9.11 1.33
CA GLN A 156 23.10 -9.56 0.96
C GLN A 156 22.11 -9.42 2.12
N LEU A 157 22.51 -9.79 3.34
CA LEU A 157 21.68 -9.58 4.53
C LEU A 157 21.38 -8.11 4.76
N ARG A 158 22.38 -7.21 4.59
CA ARG A 158 22.18 -5.76 4.64
C ARG A 158 21.11 -5.31 3.65
N LYS A 159 21.19 -5.80 2.42
CA LYS A 159 20.22 -5.48 1.33
C LYS A 159 18.82 -5.98 1.64
N LEU A 160 18.71 -7.18 2.17
CA LEU A 160 17.46 -7.87 2.47
C LEU A 160 16.74 -7.27 3.68
N LEU A 161 17.49 -6.94 4.73
CA LEU A 161 16.96 -6.44 6.00
C LEU A 161 16.80 -4.91 6.00
N GLY A 162 17.46 -4.18 5.08
CA GLY A 162 17.51 -2.71 5.10
C GLY A 162 18.11 -2.15 6.40
N ARG A 163 19.01 -2.89 7.04
CA ARG A 163 19.64 -2.56 8.32
C ARG A 163 21.14 -2.85 8.29
N ASN A 164 21.86 -2.23 9.22
CA ASN A 164 23.26 -2.56 9.42
C ASN A 164 23.39 -3.99 9.96
N VAL A 165 24.39 -4.72 9.47
CA VAL A 165 24.64 -6.12 9.83
C VAL A 165 26.05 -6.21 10.40
N ILE A 166 26.18 -6.89 11.53
CA ILE A 166 27.48 -7.15 12.17
C ILE A 166 27.67 -8.66 12.24
N PHE A 167 28.79 -9.11 11.70
CA PHE A 167 29.25 -10.49 11.81
C PHE A 167 30.31 -10.62 12.89
N TYR A 168 30.10 -11.52 13.82
CA TYR A 168 31.10 -11.93 14.80
C TYR A 168 31.59 -13.32 14.46
N SER A 169 32.92 -13.47 14.30
CA SER A 169 33.56 -14.79 14.22
C SER A 169 33.75 -15.33 15.63
N VAL A 170 33.54 -16.64 15.80
CA VAL A 170 33.79 -17.34 17.08
C VAL A 170 34.95 -18.29 16.89
N LYS A 171 35.96 -18.18 17.78
CA LYS A 171 37.09 -19.10 17.88
C LYS A 171 37.29 -19.43 19.34
N ASP A 172 37.48 -20.69 19.67
CA ASP A 172 37.71 -21.20 21.02
C ASP A 172 36.71 -20.71 22.10
N HIS A 173 35.42 -20.59 21.71
CA HIS A 173 34.31 -20.06 22.51
C HIS A 173 34.40 -18.55 22.84
N GLU A 174 35.28 -17.81 22.20
CA GLU A 174 35.36 -16.36 22.31
C GLU A 174 35.02 -15.66 21.01
N LEU A 175 34.49 -14.42 21.15
CA LEU A 175 34.18 -13.57 19.98
C LEU A 175 35.49 -12.97 19.44
N GLU A 176 35.79 -13.31 18.19
CA GLU A 176 36.92 -12.73 17.44
C GLU A 176 36.51 -11.39 16.81
N LYS A 177 37.28 -10.92 15.84
CA LYS A 177 37.02 -9.67 15.09
C LYS A 177 35.61 -9.59 14.48
N SER A 178 34.94 -8.49 14.73
CA SER A 178 33.65 -8.19 14.08
C SER A 178 33.86 -7.58 12.70
N LYS A 179 33.03 -7.98 11.74
CA LYS A 179 32.94 -7.37 10.41
C LYS A 179 31.62 -6.64 10.30
N VAL A 180 31.65 -5.33 10.06
CA VAL A 180 30.47 -4.46 10.03
C VAL A 180 30.12 -4.11 8.59
N PHE A 181 28.84 -4.24 8.23
CA PHE A 181 28.26 -3.88 6.93
C PHE A 181 27.25 -2.75 7.14
N MET A 182 27.63 -1.50 6.85
CA MET A 182 26.81 -0.30 7.07
C MET A 182 25.99 0.07 5.84
N MET A 183 24.85 0.72 6.07
CA MET A 183 24.10 1.42 5.02
C MET A 183 24.65 2.85 4.86
N GLU A 184 24.72 3.34 3.62
CA GLU A 184 25.34 4.62 3.24
C GLU A 184 24.70 5.87 3.90
N ASP A 185 23.44 5.79 4.35
CA ASP A 185 22.69 6.95 4.85
C ASP A 185 22.63 7.12 6.38
N ARG A 186 23.42 6.39 7.16
CA ARG A 186 23.39 6.49 8.63
C ARG A 186 24.77 6.65 9.21
N GLU A 187 25.08 7.89 9.63
CA GLU A 187 26.16 8.16 10.57
C GLU A 187 25.92 7.38 11.87
N TRP A 188 26.73 6.41 12.12
CA TRP A 188 26.76 5.68 13.38
C TRP A 188 27.74 6.37 14.32
N SER A 189 27.30 6.76 15.51
CA SER A 189 28.22 7.03 16.62
C SER A 189 28.82 5.69 17.05
N GLU A 190 29.98 5.37 16.45
CA GLU A 190 30.53 4.01 16.34
C GLU A 190 30.85 3.32 17.68
N GLN A 191 31.26 4.06 18.70
CA GLN A 191 31.83 3.40 19.88
C GLN A 191 30.82 2.89 20.92
N GLN A 192 29.69 3.58 21.13
CA GLN A 192 28.75 3.18 22.19
C GLN A 192 27.75 2.09 21.75
N LYS A 193 27.40 2.05 20.45
CA LYS A 193 26.47 1.03 19.93
C LYS A 193 27.16 -0.30 19.70
N LEU A 194 28.40 -0.31 19.21
CA LEU A 194 29.22 -1.53 19.06
C LEU A 194 29.44 -2.27 20.39
N LYS A 195 29.58 -1.55 21.50
CA LYS A 195 29.68 -2.18 22.81
C LYS A 195 28.40 -2.90 23.23
N LYS A 196 27.22 -2.29 23.04
CA LYS A 196 25.94 -2.92 23.37
C LYS A 196 25.66 -4.17 22.51
N GLU A 197 25.93 -4.09 21.23
CA GLU A 197 25.76 -5.20 20.29
C GLU A 197 26.72 -6.37 20.62
N LYS A 198 27.90 -6.06 21.08
CA LYS A 198 28.87 -7.09 21.53
C LYS A 198 28.34 -7.86 22.73
N TYR A 199 27.75 -7.20 23.73
CA TYR A 199 27.14 -7.88 24.88
C TYR A 199 26.02 -8.82 24.47
N VAL A 200 25.18 -8.43 23.51
CA VAL A 200 24.13 -9.29 22.96
C VAL A 200 24.74 -10.52 22.28
N ALA A 201 25.78 -10.35 21.50
CA ALA A 201 26.48 -11.45 20.84
C ALA A 201 27.14 -12.43 21.84
N GLU A 202 27.74 -11.91 22.90
CA GLU A 202 28.30 -12.72 24.00
C GLU A 202 27.22 -13.50 24.74
N TRP A 203 26.09 -12.86 25.00
CA TRP A 203 24.94 -13.51 25.63
C TRP A 203 24.40 -14.67 24.76
N VAL A 204 24.22 -14.43 23.44
CA VAL A 204 23.77 -15.45 22.48
C VAL A 204 24.75 -16.64 22.44
N LEU A 205 26.06 -16.36 22.46
CA LEU A 205 27.08 -17.38 22.46
C LEU A 205 27.02 -18.25 23.72
N LYS A 206 26.84 -17.60 24.89
CA LYS A 206 26.76 -18.29 26.19
C LYS A 206 25.49 -19.13 26.36
N HIS A 207 24.35 -18.62 25.91
CA HIS A 207 23.06 -19.27 26.12
C HIS A 207 22.59 -20.12 24.92
N ARG A 208 23.27 -20.07 23.79
CA ARG A 208 22.90 -20.75 22.52
C ARG A 208 21.45 -20.50 22.10
N LYS A 209 20.90 -19.33 22.42
CA LYS A 209 19.53 -18.91 22.13
C LYS A 209 19.56 -17.62 21.31
N ARG A 210 18.48 -17.40 20.53
CA ARG A 210 18.26 -16.09 19.87
C ARG A 210 17.97 -15.03 20.93
N ALA A 211 18.55 -13.85 20.78
CA ALA A 211 18.28 -12.68 21.62
C ALA A 211 17.11 -11.89 21.10
#